data_93709d2a46112639f9fb0d17898e7713
#
_entry.id   93709d2a46112639f9fb0d17898e7713
#
_cell.length_a   1.000
_cell.length_b   1.000
_cell.length_c   1.000
_cell.angle_alpha   90.00
_cell.angle_beta   90.00
_cell.angle_gamma   90.00
#
_symmetry.space_group_name_H-M   'P 1'
#
loop_
_entity.id
_entity.type
_entity.pdbx_description
1 polymer ?
#
loop_
_entity_poly.entity_id
_entity_poly.type
_entity_poly.pdbx_seq_one_letter_code
_entity_poly.pdbx_strand_id
1 'polypeptide(L)'
;SAKVHAYPTYERHGIVWIWMGEREHANTADVFDLPQFENPAWQAHLGEALHLNCNYLSVAENLVDPAHVSWVHPTTLGSTASEDIPVEFEITDKNIIAWRWIRNSPPIGFFQQYGNFGGNVDRWHYYYLHLPCTAVIDFGSVESALQLPEARRHEGCQIYAIHFMTPVTANYTIDRWMHIRNTAIDDDQVAAQIDAMFKVAFDEDRAILEAIQAEEERAASPPTLRLAIDKGANVYRKRIDRLIEAESLQAAE
;
A
#
# COMPACT_ATOMS: atom_id res chain seq x y z
N SER A 1 8.30 -31.58 -30.39
CA SER A 1 6.89 -31.32 -30.03
C SER A 1 6.80 -29.95 -29.38
N ALA A 2 5.84 -29.13 -29.79
CA ALA A 2 5.59 -27.87 -29.12
C ALA A 2 5.12 -28.12 -27.67
N LYS A 3 5.71 -27.39 -26.70
CA LYS A 3 5.31 -27.43 -25.30
C LYS A 3 4.88 -26.03 -24.89
N VAL A 4 3.80 -25.95 -24.11
CA VAL A 4 3.40 -24.71 -23.46
C VAL A 4 4.15 -24.59 -22.12
N HIS A 5 4.67 -23.44 -21.82
CA HIS A 5 5.28 -23.18 -20.52
C HIS A 5 4.19 -23.14 -19.43
N ALA A 6 4.41 -23.85 -18.32
CA ALA A 6 3.48 -23.90 -17.20
C ALA A 6 4.17 -23.35 -15.95
N TYR A 7 3.56 -22.33 -15.37
CA TYR A 7 4.06 -21.67 -14.17
C TYR A 7 3.45 -22.28 -12.89
N PRO A 8 4.21 -22.44 -11.79
CA PRO A 8 3.64 -22.77 -10.49
C PRO A 8 2.66 -21.70 -10.03
N THR A 9 1.52 -22.12 -9.52
CA THR A 9 0.49 -21.23 -8.95
C THR A 9 0.16 -21.63 -7.52
N TYR A 10 -0.22 -20.65 -6.73
CA TYR A 10 -0.69 -20.84 -5.35
C TYR A 10 -1.84 -19.88 -5.06
N GLU A 11 -2.87 -20.37 -4.36
CA GLU A 11 -3.99 -19.54 -3.95
C GLU A 11 -3.88 -19.22 -2.46
N ARG A 12 -3.94 -17.93 -2.12
CA ARG A 12 -3.95 -17.45 -0.74
C ARG A 12 -4.71 -16.13 -0.65
N HIS A 13 -5.58 -16.00 0.35
CA HIS A 13 -6.37 -14.80 0.62
C HIS A 13 -7.24 -14.34 -0.56
N GLY A 14 -7.76 -15.29 -1.35
CA GLY A 14 -8.57 -15.00 -2.53
C GLY A 14 -7.78 -14.48 -3.74
N ILE A 15 -6.46 -14.47 -3.67
CA ILE A 15 -5.55 -14.08 -4.74
C ILE A 15 -4.85 -15.32 -5.31
N VAL A 16 -4.79 -15.42 -6.65
CA VAL A 16 -4.00 -16.43 -7.35
C VAL A 16 -2.60 -15.85 -7.62
N TRP A 17 -1.61 -16.44 -6.97
CA TRP A 17 -0.20 -16.09 -7.11
C TRP A 17 0.45 -16.94 -8.18
N ILE A 18 1.32 -16.35 -8.99
CA ILE A 18 2.05 -17.02 -10.06
C ILE A 18 3.52 -16.80 -9.86
N TRP A 19 4.29 -17.90 -9.80
CA TRP A 19 5.75 -17.85 -9.81
C TRP A 19 6.25 -17.81 -11.25
N MET A 20 6.92 -16.71 -11.63
CA MET A 20 7.37 -16.46 -13.00
C MET A 20 8.85 -16.84 -13.23
N GLY A 21 9.58 -17.23 -12.19
CA GLY A 21 10.95 -17.70 -12.26
C GLY A 21 11.08 -19.21 -12.49
N GLU A 22 12.29 -19.74 -12.31
CA GLU A 22 12.54 -21.17 -12.44
C GLU A 22 11.71 -21.97 -11.44
N ARG A 23 11.07 -23.04 -11.94
CA ARG A 23 10.05 -23.82 -11.19
C ARG A 23 10.58 -24.37 -9.87
N GLU A 24 11.85 -24.81 -9.82
CA GLU A 24 12.50 -25.38 -8.65
C GLU A 24 12.74 -24.37 -7.52
N HIS A 25 12.69 -23.08 -7.83
CA HIS A 25 12.81 -22.01 -6.83
C HIS A 25 11.47 -21.52 -6.30
N ALA A 26 10.35 -22.03 -6.83
CA ALA A 26 9.02 -21.66 -6.33
C ALA A 26 8.84 -22.13 -4.88
N ASN A 27 8.54 -21.17 -3.99
CA ASN A 27 8.34 -21.44 -2.57
C ASN A 27 7.09 -20.73 -2.06
N THR A 28 6.11 -21.48 -1.59
CA THR A 28 4.86 -20.92 -1.06
C THR A 28 5.06 -20.10 0.23
N ALA A 29 6.18 -20.26 0.92
CA ALA A 29 6.53 -19.43 2.09
C ALA A 29 6.89 -17.98 1.72
N ASP A 30 7.19 -17.71 0.44
CA ASP A 30 7.46 -16.36 -0.05
C ASP A 30 6.19 -15.62 -0.49
N VAL A 31 5.05 -16.30 -0.52
CA VAL A 31 3.76 -15.68 -0.81
C VAL A 31 3.37 -14.78 0.36
N PHE A 32 2.96 -13.56 0.02
CA PHE A 32 2.54 -12.56 1.01
C PHE A 32 1.48 -13.10 1.96
N ASP A 33 1.62 -12.77 3.24
CA ASP A 33 0.71 -13.17 4.31
C ASP A 33 0.59 -12.09 5.39
N LEU A 34 -0.58 -12.03 6.01
CA LEU A 34 -0.83 -11.22 7.20
C LEU A 34 -1.67 -12.03 8.20
N PRO A 35 -1.30 -12.02 9.51
CA PRO A 35 -2.04 -12.75 10.55
C PRO A 35 -3.52 -12.36 10.66
N GLN A 36 -3.87 -11.14 10.25
CA GLN A 36 -5.23 -10.62 10.29
C GLN A 36 -6.21 -11.40 9.42
N PHE A 37 -5.75 -12.04 8.35
CA PHE A 37 -6.61 -12.86 7.50
C PHE A 37 -7.19 -14.08 8.22
N GLU A 38 -6.44 -14.66 9.16
CA GLU A 38 -6.84 -15.83 9.95
C GLU A 38 -7.52 -15.43 11.29
N ASN A 39 -7.58 -14.15 11.61
CA ASN A 39 -8.10 -13.66 12.88
C ASN A 39 -9.58 -13.33 12.78
N PRO A 40 -10.48 -14.04 13.51
CA PRO A 40 -11.93 -13.79 13.45
C PRO A 40 -12.38 -12.41 13.96
N ALA A 41 -11.50 -11.66 14.62
CA ALA A 41 -11.75 -10.27 15.01
C ALA A 41 -11.55 -9.28 13.84
N TRP A 42 -11.22 -9.77 12.66
CA TRP A 42 -10.99 -8.97 11.46
C TRP A 42 -11.85 -9.46 10.31
N GLN A 43 -12.30 -8.53 9.47
CA GLN A 43 -13.01 -8.84 8.25
C GLN A 43 -12.24 -8.33 7.04
N ALA A 44 -11.98 -9.22 6.09
CA ALA A 44 -11.39 -8.89 4.80
C ALA A 44 -12.47 -8.68 3.74
N HIS A 45 -12.28 -7.70 2.87
CA HIS A 45 -13.12 -7.43 1.72
C HIS A 45 -12.26 -7.12 0.50
N LEU A 46 -12.56 -7.78 -0.63
CA LEU A 46 -11.86 -7.57 -1.90
C LEU A 46 -12.55 -6.42 -2.67
N GLY A 47 -11.79 -5.38 -2.98
CA GLY A 47 -12.24 -4.27 -3.80
C GLY A 47 -12.19 -4.56 -5.31
N GLU A 48 -12.74 -3.66 -6.10
CA GLU A 48 -12.59 -3.68 -7.56
C GLU A 48 -11.13 -3.43 -7.96
N ALA A 49 -10.65 -4.15 -8.98
CA ALA A 49 -9.31 -3.93 -9.51
C ALA A 49 -9.17 -2.51 -10.11
N LEU A 50 -8.07 -1.86 -9.81
CA LEU A 50 -7.74 -0.55 -10.33
C LEU A 50 -6.90 -0.71 -11.61
N HIS A 51 -7.30 0.00 -12.65
CA HIS A 51 -6.60 0.03 -13.93
C HIS A 51 -5.91 1.39 -14.09
N LEU A 52 -4.57 1.37 -14.13
CA LEU A 52 -3.73 2.56 -14.06
C LEU A 52 -2.84 2.63 -15.31
N ASN A 53 -2.95 3.71 -16.08
CA ASN A 53 -2.09 3.96 -17.23
C ASN A 53 -0.74 4.57 -16.78
N CYS A 54 -0.05 3.85 -15.91
CA CYS A 54 1.28 4.21 -15.43
C CYS A 54 2.09 2.98 -15.06
N ASN A 55 3.39 3.17 -14.87
CA ASN A 55 4.31 2.13 -14.43
C ASN A 55 4.01 1.73 -12.98
N TYR A 56 4.08 0.43 -12.67
CA TYR A 56 3.85 -0.10 -11.32
C TYR A 56 4.82 0.49 -10.27
N LEU A 57 6.02 0.89 -10.70
CA LEU A 57 6.99 1.53 -9.80
C LEU A 57 6.45 2.86 -9.27
N SER A 58 5.75 3.64 -10.10
CA SER A 58 5.14 4.91 -9.67
C SER A 58 3.98 4.68 -8.71
N VAL A 59 3.20 3.61 -8.91
CA VAL A 59 2.15 3.19 -7.96
C VAL A 59 2.77 2.79 -6.63
N ALA A 60 3.85 2.00 -6.64
CA ALA A 60 4.54 1.59 -5.42
C ALA A 60 5.21 2.77 -4.68
N GLU A 61 5.74 3.74 -5.42
CA GLU A 61 6.28 4.97 -4.82
C GLU A 61 5.20 5.80 -4.11
N ASN A 62 4.02 5.92 -4.70
CA ASN A 62 2.86 6.55 -4.07
C ASN A 62 2.46 5.78 -2.79
N LEU A 63 2.38 4.45 -2.87
CA LEU A 63 1.97 3.58 -1.75
C LEU A 63 3.06 3.37 -0.67
N VAL A 64 4.19 4.03 -0.73
CA VAL A 64 5.22 4.07 0.33
C VAL A 64 5.46 5.50 0.84
N ASP A 65 4.64 6.45 0.39
CA ASP A 65 4.73 7.85 0.76
C ASP A 65 3.52 8.31 1.58
N PRO A 66 3.57 8.35 2.93
CA PRO A 66 2.50 8.91 3.75
C PRO A 66 2.36 10.44 3.63
N ALA A 67 3.33 11.13 3.02
CA ALA A 67 3.32 12.59 2.94
C ALA A 67 2.30 13.10 1.90
N HIS A 68 2.14 12.42 0.76
CA HIS A 68 1.20 12.83 -0.29
C HIS A 68 -0.25 12.94 0.21
N VAL A 69 -0.63 12.12 1.20
CA VAL A 69 -2.00 12.00 1.70
C VAL A 69 -2.62 13.35 2.09
N SER A 70 -1.84 14.24 2.69
CA SER A 70 -2.34 15.55 3.11
C SER A 70 -2.65 16.48 1.93
N TRP A 71 -1.99 16.28 0.81
CA TRP A 71 -2.05 17.14 -0.37
C TRP A 71 -2.94 16.58 -1.47
N VAL A 72 -2.88 15.28 -1.68
CA VAL A 72 -3.63 14.57 -2.73
C VAL A 72 -5.05 14.23 -2.24
N HIS A 73 -5.20 13.90 -0.97
CA HIS A 73 -6.47 13.43 -0.36
C HIS A 73 -7.02 14.38 0.71
N PRO A 74 -7.14 15.68 0.47
CA PRO A 74 -7.47 16.65 1.53
C PRO A 74 -8.86 16.46 2.14
N THR A 75 -9.76 15.78 1.43
CA THR A 75 -11.16 15.58 1.85
C THR A 75 -11.51 14.13 2.21
N THR A 76 -10.63 13.17 1.94
CA THR A 76 -10.86 11.73 2.16
C THR A 76 -9.99 11.16 3.28
N LEU A 77 -8.71 11.00 3.04
CA LEU A 77 -7.76 10.34 3.94
C LEU A 77 -6.82 11.31 4.67
N GLY A 78 -6.62 12.50 4.10
CA GLY A 78 -5.71 13.52 4.62
C GLY A 78 -6.34 14.47 5.61
N SER A 79 -5.50 15.29 6.20
CA SER A 79 -5.90 16.46 6.99
C SER A 79 -4.73 17.43 7.12
N THR A 80 -5.01 18.70 7.33
CA THR A 80 -3.99 19.72 7.60
C THR A 80 -3.16 19.43 8.86
N ALA A 81 -3.71 18.69 9.82
CA ALA A 81 -3.01 18.27 11.03
C ALA A 81 -1.81 17.35 10.77
N SER A 82 -1.68 16.80 9.57
CA SER A 82 -0.59 15.89 9.19
C SER A 82 0.47 16.49 8.28
N GLU A 83 0.27 17.71 7.77
CA GLU A 83 1.17 18.34 6.79
C GLU A 83 2.61 18.49 7.29
N ASP A 84 2.78 18.95 8.52
CA ASP A 84 4.08 19.22 9.15
C ASP A 84 4.63 18.05 9.97
N ILE A 85 3.94 16.91 10.00
CA ILE A 85 4.40 15.75 10.78
C ILE A 85 5.51 15.04 9.99
N PRO A 86 6.71 14.91 10.55
CA PRO A 86 7.80 14.18 9.90
C PRO A 86 7.43 12.73 9.58
N VAL A 87 7.92 12.25 8.45
CA VAL A 87 7.83 10.83 8.07
C VAL A 87 9.08 10.12 8.56
N GLU A 88 8.88 9.05 9.33
CA GLU A 88 9.93 8.15 9.78
C GLU A 88 10.06 6.96 8.85
N PHE A 89 11.25 6.33 8.80
CA PHE A 89 11.55 5.23 7.90
C PHE A 89 12.31 4.11 8.59
N GLU A 90 11.88 2.88 8.36
CA GLU A 90 12.65 1.68 8.63
C GLU A 90 12.85 0.89 7.34
N ILE A 91 14.05 0.41 7.11
CA ILE A 91 14.41 -0.31 5.89
C ILE A 91 15.02 -1.65 6.31
N THR A 92 14.31 -2.73 6.03
CA THR A 92 14.76 -4.11 6.26
C THR A 92 15.14 -4.76 4.93
N ASP A 93 15.62 -6.01 4.94
CA ASP A 93 15.94 -6.73 3.70
C ASP A 93 14.71 -6.98 2.80
N LYS A 94 13.54 -7.16 3.41
CA LYS A 94 12.29 -7.50 2.70
C LYS A 94 11.36 -6.31 2.50
N ASN A 95 11.40 -5.31 3.38
CA ASN A 95 10.39 -4.24 3.44
C ASN A 95 11.02 -2.86 3.48
N ILE A 96 10.28 -1.90 2.96
CA ILE A 96 10.47 -0.48 3.22
C ILE A 96 9.23 -0.04 4.01
N ILE A 97 9.44 0.58 5.17
CA ILE A 97 8.37 1.03 6.04
C ILE A 97 8.51 2.54 6.19
N ALA A 98 7.44 3.26 5.91
CA ALA A 98 7.34 4.70 6.14
C ALA A 98 6.14 4.97 7.04
N TRP A 99 6.30 5.80 8.07
CA TRP A 99 5.17 6.06 8.98
C TRP A 99 5.22 7.43 9.62
N ARG A 100 4.07 7.85 10.14
CA ARG A 100 3.92 9.01 11.03
C ARG A 100 2.79 8.80 12.00
N TRP A 101 2.86 9.50 13.12
CA TRP A 101 1.80 9.61 14.10
C TRP A 101 1.28 11.04 14.20
N ILE A 102 -0.03 11.21 14.13
CA ILE A 102 -0.75 12.47 14.30
C ILE A 102 -1.40 12.43 15.67
N ARG A 103 -0.83 13.14 16.63
CA ARG A 103 -1.27 13.11 18.02
C ARG A 103 -2.37 14.12 18.28
N ASN A 104 -3.32 13.75 19.16
CA ASN A 104 -4.35 14.63 19.73
C ASN A 104 -5.11 15.46 18.69
N SER A 105 -5.61 14.80 17.66
CA SER A 105 -6.35 15.42 16.56
C SER A 105 -7.79 14.87 16.48
N PRO A 106 -8.74 15.60 15.88
CA PRO A 106 -10.07 15.04 15.63
C PRO A 106 -9.99 13.76 14.81
N PRO A 107 -10.88 12.77 15.06
CA PRO A 107 -11.01 11.61 14.18
C PRO A 107 -11.51 12.06 12.80
N ILE A 108 -11.11 11.36 11.74
CA ILE A 108 -11.47 11.67 10.35
C ILE A 108 -11.99 10.43 9.62
N GLY A 109 -12.75 10.66 8.54
CA GLY A 109 -13.20 9.62 7.61
C GLY A 109 -13.86 8.45 8.32
N PHE A 110 -13.40 7.24 8.00
CA PHE A 110 -13.87 5.99 8.58
C PHE A 110 -13.84 6.01 10.12
N PHE A 111 -12.79 6.52 10.71
CA PHE A 111 -12.60 6.54 12.16
C PHE A 111 -13.58 7.46 12.87
N GLN A 112 -13.97 8.58 12.25
CA GLN A 112 -15.00 9.45 12.78
C GLN A 112 -16.37 8.78 12.83
N GLN A 113 -16.66 7.96 11.83
CA GLN A 113 -17.95 7.31 11.68
C GLN A 113 -18.08 6.04 12.50
N TYR A 114 -17.03 5.22 12.56
CA TYR A 114 -17.08 3.86 13.12
C TYR A 114 -16.19 3.63 14.34
N GLY A 115 -15.31 4.56 14.67
CA GLY A 115 -14.36 4.40 15.79
C GLY A 115 -14.98 4.57 17.17
N ASN A 116 -16.20 5.16 17.23
CA ASN A 116 -16.93 5.42 18.49
C ASN A 116 -16.09 6.15 19.56
N PHE A 117 -15.32 7.15 19.15
CA PHE A 117 -14.45 7.93 20.02
C PHE A 117 -15.19 9.05 20.72
N GLY A 118 -14.92 9.24 22.03
CA GLY A 118 -15.50 10.32 22.83
C GLY A 118 -14.80 11.68 22.71
N GLY A 119 -13.63 11.75 22.05
CA GLY A 119 -12.82 12.94 21.93
C GLY A 119 -11.77 12.87 20.84
N ASN A 120 -10.68 13.60 21.02
CA ASN A 120 -9.54 13.56 20.12
C ASN A 120 -8.86 12.19 20.15
N VAL A 121 -8.23 11.85 19.03
CA VAL A 121 -7.53 10.59 18.80
C VAL A 121 -6.06 10.80 18.47
N ASP A 122 -5.27 9.81 18.75
CA ASP A 122 -3.96 9.61 18.18
C ASP A 122 -4.13 8.70 16.96
N ARG A 123 -3.72 9.18 15.79
CA ARG A 123 -3.84 8.48 14.52
C ARG A 123 -2.46 8.10 14.00
N TRP A 124 -2.38 7.00 13.27
CA TRP A 124 -1.16 6.59 12.61
C TRP A 124 -1.42 6.22 11.16
N HIS A 125 -0.36 6.35 10.37
CA HIS A 125 -0.26 5.90 9.00
C HIS A 125 1.05 5.14 8.88
N TYR A 126 1.00 3.81 8.74
CA TYR A 126 2.16 2.96 8.44
C TYR A 126 2.01 2.41 7.05
N TYR A 127 3.01 2.62 6.22
CA TYR A 127 3.09 2.17 4.86
C TYR A 127 4.20 1.15 4.75
N TYR A 128 3.83 -0.10 4.48
CA TYR A 128 4.75 -1.20 4.30
C TYR A 128 4.81 -1.54 2.82
N LEU A 129 5.97 -1.40 2.19
CA LEU A 129 6.20 -1.86 0.84
C LEU A 129 7.02 -3.14 0.88
N HIS A 130 6.36 -4.26 0.59
CA HIS A 130 6.97 -5.57 0.41
C HIS A 130 7.42 -5.72 -1.04
N LEU A 131 8.71 -5.98 -1.22
CA LEU A 131 9.27 -6.15 -2.55
C LEU A 131 8.72 -7.42 -3.23
N PRO A 132 8.45 -7.40 -4.54
CA PRO A 132 8.66 -6.25 -5.43
C PRO A 132 7.48 -5.30 -5.53
N CYS A 133 6.21 -5.72 -5.26
CA CYS A 133 5.03 -4.99 -5.68
C CYS A 133 3.78 -5.24 -4.79
N THR A 134 3.97 -5.42 -3.48
CA THR A 134 2.86 -5.52 -2.53
C THR A 134 2.98 -4.40 -1.50
N ALA A 135 1.94 -3.60 -1.35
CA ALA A 135 1.89 -2.55 -0.34
C ALA A 135 0.80 -2.85 0.70
N VAL A 136 1.08 -2.50 1.95
CA VAL A 136 0.11 -2.56 3.05
C VAL A 136 0.11 -1.22 3.75
N ILE A 137 -1.03 -0.57 3.77
CA ILE A 137 -1.24 0.69 4.45
C ILE A 137 -2.07 0.42 5.70
N ASP A 138 -1.44 0.52 6.87
CA ASP A 138 -2.05 0.39 8.19
C ASP A 138 -2.49 1.78 8.67
N PHE A 139 -3.77 2.06 8.56
CA PHE A 139 -4.40 3.22 9.15
C PHE A 139 -5.03 2.83 10.49
N GLY A 140 -4.86 3.69 11.50
CA GLY A 140 -5.52 3.44 12.76
C GLY A 140 -5.70 4.67 13.60
N SER A 141 -6.54 4.52 14.62
CA SER A 141 -6.87 5.55 15.60
C SER A 141 -7.15 4.96 16.97
N VAL A 142 -6.77 5.69 17.99
CA VAL A 142 -7.07 5.38 19.39
C VAL A 142 -7.35 6.68 20.15
N GLU A 143 -8.19 6.66 21.17
CA GLU A 143 -8.42 7.85 21.98
C GLU A 143 -7.12 8.38 22.60
N SER A 144 -6.82 9.67 22.42
CA SER A 144 -5.60 10.30 22.94
C SER A 144 -5.51 10.23 24.46
N ALA A 145 -6.65 10.21 25.16
CA ALA A 145 -6.72 10.09 26.61
C ALA A 145 -6.11 8.77 27.14
N LEU A 146 -6.05 7.73 26.31
CA LEU A 146 -5.45 6.42 26.66
C LEU A 146 -3.93 6.46 26.65
N GLN A 147 -3.31 7.46 26.00
CA GLN A 147 -1.85 7.60 25.88
C GLN A 147 -1.16 6.29 25.44
N LEU A 148 -1.79 5.60 24.48
CA LEU A 148 -1.31 4.29 24.02
C LEU A 148 0.08 4.43 23.36
N PRO A 149 1.08 3.63 23.79
CA PRO A 149 2.36 3.63 23.11
C PRO A 149 2.25 3.00 21.72
N GLU A 150 3.11 3.42 20.79
CA GLU A 150 3.09 2.97 19.39
C GLU A 150 3.17 1.45 19.22
N ALA A 151 3.94 0.78 20.09
CA ALA A 151 4.04 -0.68 20.10
C ALA A 151 2.71 -1.41 20.35
N ARG A 152 1.73 -0.71 20.96
CA ARG A 152 0.41 -1.25 21.26
C ARG A 152 -0.70 -0.74 20.32
N ARG A 153 -0.35 -0.15 19.17
CA ARG A 153 -1.33 0.38 18.20
C ARG A 153 -2.36 -0.65 17.72
N HIS A 154 -2.00 -1.95 17.76
CA HIS A 154 -2.88 -3.05 17.41
C HIS A 154 -4.14 -3.16 18.33
N GLU A 155 -4.19 -2.43 19.44
CA GLU A 155 -5.35 -2.34 20.32
C GLU A 155 -6.34 -1.23 19.90
N GLY A 156 -5.97 -0.42 18.92
CA GLY A 156 -6.82 0.63 18.38
C GLY A 156 -7.80 0.15 17.32
N CYS A 157 -8.62 1.08 16.85
CA CYS A 157 -9.45 0.88 15.66
C CYS A 157 -8.55 0.96 14.43
N GLN A 158 -8.54 -0.07 13.59
CA GLN A 158 -7.64 -0.21 12.46
C GLN A 158 -8.34 -0.65 11.18
N ILE A 159 -7.78 -0.17 10.07
CA ILE A 159 -8.08 -0.66 8.72
C ILE A 159 -6.76 -0.78 7.95
N TYR A 160 -6.57 -1.91 7.29
CA TYR A 160 -5.49 -2.10 6.33
C TYR A 160 -6.05 -1.97 4.92
N ALA A 161 -5.39 -1.18 4.06
CA ALA A 161 -5.52 -1.28 2.62
C ALA A 161 -4.31 -2.06 2.10
N ILE A 162 -4.57 -3.11 1.33
CA ILE A 162 -3.53 -4.00 0.82
C ILE A 162 -3.60 -3.98 -0.70
N HIS A 163 -2.47 -3.74 -1.35
CA HIS A 163 -2.35 -3.56 -2.78
C HIS A 163 -1.39 -4.57 -3.40
N PHE A 164 -1.81 -5.19 -4.48
CA PHE A 164 -1.01 -6.14 -5.28
C PHE A 164 -0.88 -5.58 -6.69
N MET A 165 0.21 -4.87 -6.94
CA MET A 165 0.46 -4.17 -8.19
C MET A 165 1.00 -5.14 -9.23
N THR A 166 0.23 -5.45 -10.26
CA THR A 166 0.62 -6.35 -11.35
C THR A 166 1.01 -5.53 -12.58
N PRO A 167 2.30 -5.48 -12.97
CA PRO A 167 2.70 -4.84 -14.21
C PRO A 167 2.19 -5.63 -15.42
N VAL A 168 1.46 -4.97 -16.31
CA VAL A 168 0.97 -5.56 -17.57
C VAL A 168 1.88 -5.15 -18.73
N THR A 169 2.24 -3.86 -18.76
CA THR A 169 3.22 -3.29 -19.67
C THR A 169 4.11 -2.30 -18.93
N ALA A 170 5.05 -1.66 -19.62
CA ALA A 170 5.91 -0.64 -19.03
C ALA A 170 5.13 0.58 -18.48
N ASN A 171 3.93 0.83 -18.99
CA ASN A 171 3.09 1.98 -18.66
C ASN A 171 1.62 1.62 -18.38
N TYR A 172 1.37 0.38 -17.98
CA TYR A 172 0.04 -0.05 -17.58
C TYR A 172 0.11 -1.07 -16.45
N THR A 173 -0.59 -0.80 -15.36
CA THR A 173 -0.63 -1.60 -14.15
C THR A 173 -2.07 -1.96 -13.79
N ILE A 174 -2.28 -3.20 -13.37
CA ILE A 174 -3.50 -3.60 -12.67
C ILE A 174 -3.16 -3.74 -11.20
N ASP A 175 -3.75 -2.89 -10.38
CA ASP A 175 -3.64 -2.99 -8.93
C ASP A 175 -4.89 -3.67 -8.35
N ARG A 176 -4.69 -4.85 -7.75
CA ARG A 176 -5.73 -5.56 -7.01
C ARG A 176 -5.58 -5.20 -5.56
N TRP A 177 -6.65 -4.70 -4.99
CA TRP A 177 -6.62 -4.25 -3.61
C TRP A 177 -7.72 -4.88 -2.77
N MET A 178 -7.51 -4.87 -1.47
CA MET A 178 -8.49 -5.29 -0.48
C MET A 178 -8.33 -4.44 0.78
N HIS A 179 -9.38 -4.39 1.59
CA HIS A 179 -9.25 -3.85 2.93
C HIS A 179 -9.55 -4.91 3.99
N ILE A 180 -8.88 -4.79 5.14
CA ILE A 180 -9.10 -5.63 6.31
C ILE A 180 -9.32 -4.69 7.49
N ARG A 181 -10.40 -4.89 8.25
CA ARG A 181 -10.76 -4.03 9.38
C ARG A 181 -11.10 -4.82 10.63
N ASN A 182 -10.89 -4.20 11.80
CA ASN A 182 -11.24 -4.76 13.12
C ASN A 182 -12.46 -4.07 13.77
N THR A 183 -13.19 -3.26 13.03
CA THR A 183 -14.35 -2.50 13.51
C THR A 183 -15.53 -2.72 12.57
N ALA A 184 -16.74 -2.82 13.12
CA ALA A 184 -17.99 -3.08 12.37
C ALA A 184 -17.85 -4.30 11.42
N ILE A 185 -17.24 -5.37 11.92
CA ILE A 185 -16.88 -6.55 11.12
C ILE A 185 -18.08 -7.32 10.60
N ASP A 186 -19.20 -7.27 11.30
CA ASP A 186 -20.44 -7.98 10.95
C ASP A 186 -21.40 -7.15 10.09
N ASP A 187 -20.96 -5.97 9.63
CA ASP A 187 -21.80 -5.06 8.83
C ASP A 187 -21.29 -4.97 7.39
N ASP A 188 -22.01 -5.64 6.48
CA ASP A 188 -21.67 -5.65 5.05
C ASP A 188 -21.84 -4.27 4.38
N GLN A 189 -22.70 -3.38 4.91
CA GLN A 189 -22.87 -2.03 4.37
C GLN A 189 -21.60 -1.19 4.61
N VAL A 190 -20.89 -1.45 5.70
CA VAL A 190 -19.63 -0.78 6.02
C VAL A 190 -18.56 -1.11 4.98
N ALA A 191 -18.52 -2.35 4.48
CA ALA A 191 -17.58 -2.71 3.40
C ALA A 191 -17.81 -1.84 2.14
N ALA A 192 -19.06 -1.71 1.70
CA ALA A 192 -19.40 -0.89 0.53
C ALA A 192 -19.10 0.61 0.74
N GLN A 193 -19.27 1.11 1.95
CA GLN A 193 -18.94 2.51 2.28
C GLN A 193 -17.42 2.76 2.28
N ILE A 194 -16.64 1.80 2.77
CA ILE A 194 -15.19 1.85 2.72
C ILE A 194 -14.73 1.82 1.26
N ASP A 195 -15.26 0.91 0.43
CA ASP A 195 -14.95 0.85 -1.00
C ASP A 195 -15.23 2.18 -1.70
N ALA A 196 -16.38 2.79 -1.41
CA ALA A 196 -16.74 4.09 -1.99
C ALA A 196 -15.77 5.20 -1.57
N MET A 197 -15.33 5.22 -0.32
CA MET A 197 -14.35 6.18 0.20
C MET A 197 -12.97 5.99 -0.45
N PHE A 198 -12.48 4.75 -0.47
CA PHE A 198 -11.19 4.44 -1.10
C PHE A 198 -11.20 4.67 -2.60
N LYS A 199 -12.33 4.40 -3.27
CA LYS A 199 -12.46 4.67 -4.70
C LYS A 199 -12.20 6.15 -5.03
N VAL A 200 -12.70 7.07 -4.23
CA VAL A 200 -12.43 8.51 -4.43
C VAL A 200 -10.94 8.79 -4.30
N ALA A 201 -10.30 8.29 -3.24
CA ALA A 201 -8.86 8.48 -3.01
C ALA A 201 -8.02 7.87 -4.15
N PHE A 202 -8.35 6.66 -4.60
CA PHE A 202 -7.62 6.01 -5.70
C PHE A 202 -7.84 6.70 -7.06
N ASP A 203 -9.01 7.32 -7.28
CA ASP A 203 -9.24 8.13 -8.48
C ASP A 203 -8.42 9.43 -8.45
N GLU A 204 -8.20 10.02 -7.26
CA GLU A 204 -7.29 11.16 -7.05
C GLU A 204 -5.84 10.75 -7.34
N ASP A 205 -5.36 9.63 -6.79
CA ASP A 205 -4.01 9.07 -7.06
C ASP A 205 -3.81 8.77 -8.53
N ARG A 206 -4.78 8.08 -9.15
CA ARG A 206 -4.71 7.71 -10.57
C ARG A 206 -4.52 8.94 -11.45
N ALA A 207 -5.27 10.02 -11.21
CA ALA A 207 -5.18 11.23 -12.00
C ALA A 207 -3.76 11.82 -11.97
N ILE A 208 -3.10 11.81 -10.82
CA ILE A 208 -1.73 12.33 -10.65
C ILE A 208 -0.71 11.36 -11.26
N LEU A 209 -0.81 10.06 -10.99
CA LEU A 209 0.13 9.06 -11.49
C LEU A 209 0.12 8.96 -13.01
N GLU A 210 -1.06 9.01 -13.64
CA GLU A 210 -1.19 9.01 -15.11
C GLU A 210 -0.66 10.31 -15.72
N ALA A 211 -0.83 11.46 -15.05
CA ALA A 211 -0.26 12.72 -15.49
C ALA A 211 1.28 12.72 -15.41
N ILE A 212 1.86 12.15 -14.34
CA ILE A 212 3.30 11.96 -14.19
C ILE A 212 3.84 11.06 -15.31
N GLN A 213 3.19 9.93 -15.57
CA GLN A 213 3.57 9.00 -16.63
C GLN A 213 3.61 9.69 -18.00
N ALA A 214 2.57 10.47 -18.31
CA ALA A 214 2.49 11.21 -19.58
C ALA A 214 3.62 12.26 -19.72
N GLU A 215 4.01 12.92 -18.62
CA GLU A 215 5.14 13.87 -18.62
C GLU A 215 6.49 13.16 -18.77
N GLU A 216 6.69 12.02 -18.10
CA GLU A 216 7.90 11.21 -18.23
C GLU A 216 8.10 10.69 -19.66
N GLU A 217 7.02 10.26 -20.33
CA GLU A 217 7.07 9.81 -21.73
C GLU A 217 7.37 10.97 -22.70
N ARG A 218 6.92 12.18 -22.39
CA ARG A 218 7.16 13.37 -23.21
C ARG A 218 8.56 13.95 -23.03
N ALA A 219 9.16 13.76 -21.88
CA ALA A 219 10.47 14.32 -21.58
C ALA A 219 11.58 13.44 -22.14
N ALA A 220 12.51 14.02 -22.93
CA ALA A 220 13.68 13.32 -23.43
C ALA A 220 14.62 12.84 -22.30
N SER A 221 14.57 13.51 -21.16
CA SER A 221 15.25 13.14 -19.91
C SER A 221 14.37 13.63 -18.76
N PRO A 222 13.55 12.80 -18.15
CA PRO A 222 12.70 13.21 -17.06
C PRO A 222 13.56 13.75 -15.89
N PRO A 223 13.18 14.87 -15.28
CA PRO A 223 13.90 15.42 -14.16
C PRO A 223 13.81 14.47 -12.96
N THR A 224 14.95 14.13 -12.38
CA THR A 224 15.03 13.26 -11.20
C THR A 224 15.28 14.09 -9.94
N LEU A 225 14.45 15.12 -9.71
CA LEU A 225 14.49 15.80 -8.43
C LEU A 225 13.94 14.87 -7.34
N ARG A 226 14.79 14.54 -6.38
CA ARG A 226 14.43 13.72 -5.23
C ARG A 226 14.64 14.52 -3.95
N LEU A 227 13.63 14.59 -3.12
CA LEU A 227 13.68 15.27 -1.83
C LEU A 227 14.01 14.27 -0.70
N ALA A 228 14.33 14.78 0.47
CA ALA A 228 14.59 13.92 1.63
C ALA A 228 13.35 13.08 2.04
N ILE A 229 12.17 13.62 1.79
CA ILE A 229 10.89 12.94 2.06
C ILE A 229 10.66 11.73 1.13
N ASP A 230 11.29 11.72 -0.06
CA ASP A 230 11.19 10.61 -1.03
C ASP A 230 12.11 9.43 -0.68
N LYS A 231 12.60 9.34 0.55
CA LYS A 231 13.57 8.31 0.96
C LYS A 231 13.07 6.90 0.67
N GLY A 232 11.78 6.62 0.95
CA GLY A 232 11.16 5.32 0.68
C GLY A 232 11.20 4.95 -0.80
N ALA A 233 10.73 5.84 -1.66
CA ALA A 233 10.72 5.71 -3.11
C ALA A 233 12.15 5.53 -3.68
N ASN A 234 13.12 6.33 -3.20
CA ASN A 234 14.51 6.22 -3.64
C ASN A 234 15.16 4.88 -3.30
N VAL A 235 14.88 4.33 -2.12
CA VAL A 235 15.38 3.01 -1.72
C VAL A 235 14.70 1.92 -2.53
N TYR A 236 13.40 2.05 -2.76
CA TYR A 236 12.63 1.11 -3.56
C TYR A 236 13.20 0.96 -4.97
N ARG A 237 13.34 2.06 -5.72
CA ARG A 237 13.92 2.04 -7.08
C ARG A 237 15.27 1.32 -7.13
N LYS A 238 16.19 1.70 -6.24
CA LYS A 238 17.52 1.07 -6.18
C LYS A 238 17.49 -0.41 -5.89
N ARG A 239 16.50 -0.87 -5.12
CA ARG A 239 16.34 -2.30 -4.82
C ARG A 239 15.78 -3.07 -6.00
N ILE A 240 14.79 -2.53 -6.68
CA ILE A 240 14.26 -3.14 -7.91
C ILE A 240 15.35 -3.24 -8.97
N ASP A 241 16.13 -2.18 -9.21
CA ASP A 241 17.25 -2.21 -10.16
C ASP A 241 18.23 -3.35 -9.85
N ARG A 242 18.60 -3.52 -8.57
CA ARG A 242 19.48 -4.63 -8.14
C ARG A 242 18.88 -6.00 -8.33
N LEU A 243 17.56 -6.17 -8.12
CA LEU A 243 16.88 -7.43 -8.37
C LEU A 243 16.88 -7.77 -9.86
N ILE A 244 16.61 -6.80 -10.73
CA ILE A 244 16.65 -6.96 -12.19
C ILE A 244 18.08 -7.31 -12.66
N GLU A 245 19.09 -6.63 -12.13
CA GLU A 245 20.50 -6.92 -12.43
C GLU A 245 20.86 -8.36 -12.03
N ALA A 246 20.44 -8.80 -10.84
CA ALA A 246 20.70 -10.15 -10.35
C ALA A 246 20.03 -11.23 -11.23
N GLU A 247 18.77 -11.04 -11.62
CA GLU A 247 18.06 -11.94 -12.55
C GLU A 247 18.75 -12.01 -13.91
N SER A 248 19.23 -10.87 -14.43
CA SER A 248 19.91 -10.80 -15.73
C SER A 248 21.24 -11.58 -15.72
N LEU A 249 21.96 -11.55 -14.61
CA LEU A 249 23.21 -12.33 -14.45
C LEU A 249 22.95 -13.83 -14.37
N GLN A 250 21.91 -14.26 -13.64
CA GLN A 250 21.52 -15.68 -13.54
C GLN A 250 21.05 -16.25 -14.89
N ALA A 251 20.38 -15.44 -15.71
CA ALA A 251 19.92 -15.86 -17.03
C ALA A 251 21.06 -16.01 -18.08
N ALA A 252 22.25 -15.46 -17.77
CA ALA A 252 23.44 -15.51 -18.62
C ALA A 252 24.39 -16.69 -18.32
N GLU A 253 24.19 -17.40 -17.20
CA GLU A 253 24.90 -18.61 -16.81
C GLU A 253 24.17 -19.88 -17.29
#